data_431a553481dc6c99de8be6781d00e265
#
_entry.id   431a553481dc6c99de8be6781d00e265
#
_cell.length_a   1.000
_cell.length_b   1.000
_cell.length_c   1.000
_cell.angle_alpha   90.00
_cell.angle_beta   90.00
_cell.angle_gamma   90.00
#
_symmetry.space_group_name_H-M   'P 1'
#
loop_
_entity.id
_entity.type
_entity.pdbx_description
1 polymer ?
#
loop_
_entity_poly.entity_id
_entity_poly.type
_entity_poly.pdbx_seq_one_letter_code
_entity_poly.pdbx_strand_id
1 'polypeptide(L)'
;DNHFEVMWDVYRDVPSIEDENVSMLDYYYWLNKEDPNYSKCRATKGRGQDAHTDRKFGLSDKAVMEILKLYLATEEELANKKITDYFDDEVLDSNFWLYWRTMFAFENWQSALEMHRYIHRFIHHIGGLPDFSALRFTRYNQYESMILPLVNYLKAHGVQFHMQTSVDDVTFEVSEHEMGPKREYTHVAMDEIMRAQAENGAFPRNPYSTPNKKVAKTLVITDLKNNETKTIELSENDFVFITNGGLVESTTEGNQNTPAGFNPALKKGSGWDTWNRIAAVDPSFGHPQKFIYDPNLTK
;
A
#
# COMPACT_ATOMS: atom_id res chain seq x y z
N ASP A 1 -0.70 -1.15 13.16
CA ASP A 1 -1.00 0.28 13.23
C ASP A 1 -2.47 0.48 13.62
N ASN A 2 -2.74 1.40 14.53
CA ASN A 2 -4.09 1.71 15.02
C ASN A 2 -4.87 2.63 14.06
N HIS A 3 -4.19 3.24 13.09
CA HIS A 3 -4.74 4.27 12.23
C HIS A 3 -5.05 3.79 10.80
N PHE A 4 -5.51 2.56 10.69
CA PHE A 4 -6.14 2.04 9.47
C PHE A 4 -7.65 1.93 9.71
N GLU A 5 -8.30 3.06 9.93
CA GLU A 5 -9.68 3.17 10.41
C GLU A 5 -10.66 2.38 9.53
N VAL A 6 -10.54 2.51 8.21
CA VAL A 6 -11.40 1.78 7.26
C VAL A 6 -11.19 0.26 7.35
N MET A 7 -9.93 -0.17 7.47
CA MET A 7 -9.62 -1.59 7.66
C MET A 7 -10.21 -2.11 8.98
N TRP A 8 -10.02 -1.39 10.07
CA TRP A 8 -10.54 -1.78 11.38
C TRP A 8 -12.06 -1.74 11.45
N ASP A 9 -12.71 -0.86 10.67
CA ASP A 9 -14.16 -0.85 10.54
C ASP A 9 -14.68 -2.15 9.93
N VAL A 10 -14.01 -2.66 8.89
CA VAL A 10 -14.33 -3.99 8.31
C VAL A 10 -14.15 -5.10 9.36
N TYR A 11 -13.07 -5.07 10.13
CA TYR A 11 -12.78 -6.11 11.12
C TYR A 11 -13.64 -6.04 12.40
N ARG A 12 -14.49 -5.04 12.52
CA ARG A 12 -15.51 -4.95 13.58
C ARG A 12 -16.53 -6.09 13.49
N ASP A 13 -16.85 -6.51 12.27
CA ASP A 13 -17.86 -7.53 11.99
C ASP A 13 -17.26 -8.92 11.71
N VAL A 14 -15.93 -9.00 11.61
CA VAL A 14 -15.23 -10.27 11.34
C VAL A 14 -14.89 -10.95 12.66
N PRO A 15 -15.41 -12.17 12.93
CA PRO A 15 -15.05 -12.93 14.13
C PRO A 15 -13.56 -13.23 14.19
N SER A 16 -12.99 -13.22 15.40
CA SER A 16 -11.61 -13.65 15.60
C SER A 16 -11.48 -15.15 15.40
N ILE A 17 -10.25 -15.61 15.09
CA ILE A 17 -9.99 -17.05 14.94
C ILE A 17 -10.05 -17.79 16.29
N GLU A 18 -9.91 -17.07 17.40
CA GLU A 18 -9.84 -17.64 18.73
C GLU A 18 -11.20 -17.78 19.40
N ASP A 19 -12.09 -16.83 19.15
CA ASP A 19 -13.43 -16.79 19.69
C ASP A 19 -14.39 -16.16 18.67
N GLU A 20 -15.32 -16.95 18.18
CA GLU A 20 -16.31 -16.51 17.19
C GLU A 20 -17.28 -15.43 17.69
N ASN A 21 -17.37 -15.25 19.02
CA ASN A 21 -18.22 -14.24 19.64
C ASN A 21 -17.50 -12.89 19.84
N VAL A 22 -16.21 -12.83 19.54
CA VAL A 22 -15.38 -11.63 19.67
C VAL A 22 -14.88 -11.22 18.30
N SER A 23 -15.09 -9.94 17.94
CA SER A 23 -14.59 -9.44 16.66
C SER A 23 -13.06 -9.42 16.64
N MET A 24 -12.49 -9.51 15.42
CA MET A 24 -11.05 -9.37 15.25
C MET A 24 -10.55 -8.01 15.75
N LEU A 25 -11.34 -6.95 15.59
CA LEU A 25 -11.03 -5.62 16.12
C LEU A 25 -10.92 -5.62 17.64
N ASP A 26 -11.94 -6.14 18.35
CA ASP A 26 -11.96 -6.17 19.81
C ASP A 26 -10.84 -7.04 20.36
N TYR A 27 -10.59 -8.18 19.72
CA TYR A 27 -9.52 -9.09 20.09
C TYR A 27 -8.14 -8.43 19.94
N TYR A 28 -7.91 -7.71 18.86
CA TYR A 28 -6.67 -6.95 18.60
C TYR A 28 -6.45 -5.87 19.66
N TYR A 29 -7.49 -5.09 20.00
CA TYR A 29 -7.39 -4.05 21.02
C TYR A 29 -7.16 -4.64 22.40
N TRP A 30 -7.87 -5.71 22.76
CA TRP A 30 -7.68 -6.40 24.01
C TRP A 30 -6.23 -6.91 24.16
N LEU A 31 -5.72 -7.63 23.17
CA LEU A 31 -4.36 -8.17 23.19
C LEU A 31 -3.31 -7.06 23.40
N ASN A 32 -3.40 -5.97 22.65
CA ASN A 32 -2.42 -4.90 22.73
C ASN A 32 -2.60 -4.00 23.98
N LYS A 33 -3.73 -4.09 24.69
CA LYS A 33 -3.93 -3.48 25.98
C LYS A 33 -3.29 -4.30 27.10
N GLU A 34 -3.43 -5.62 27.05
CA GLU A 34 -2.87 -6.52 28.07
C GLU A 34 -1.35 -6.66 27.93
N ASP A 35 -0.83 -6.62 26.71
CA ASP A 35 0.61 -6.69 26.43
C ASP A 35 1.04 -5.58 25.46
N PRO A 36 1.09 -4.32 25.93
CA PRO A 36 1.22 -3.15 25.07
C PRO A 36 2.58 -3.04 24.36
N ASN A 37 3.59 -3.74 24.83
CA ASN A 37 4.94 -3.67 24.25
C ASN A 37 5.79 -4.88 24.61
N TYR A 38 5.40 -6.05 24.14
CA TYR A 38 6.17 -7.26 24.36
C TYR A 38 7.43 -7.38 23.49
N SER A 39 7.53 -6.59 22.42
CA SER A 39 8.69 -6.61 21.54
C SER A 39 9.86 -5.86 22.16
N LYS A 40 10.89 -6.60 22.55
CA LYS A 40 12.16 -6.07 23.06
C LYS A 40 13.17 -5.96 21.94
N CYS A 41 12.80 -5.33 20.84
CA CYS A 41 13.67 -5.17 19.69
C CYS A 41 14.88 -4.27 20.00
N ARG A 42 16.00 -4.55 19.34
CA ARG A 42 17.20 -3.74 19.35
C ARG A 42 17.58 -3.42 17.91
N ALA A 43 17.99 -2.18 17.68
CA ALA A 43 18.55 -1.80 16.39
C ALA A 43 19.95 -2.38 16.23
N THR A 44 20.25 -2.90 15.06
CA THR A 44 21.57 -3.42 14.72
C THR A 44 22.18 -2.68 13.53
N LYS A 45 23.50 -2.64 13.46
CA LYS A 45 24.28 -2.15 12.32
C LYS A 45 25.47 -3.06 12.08
N GLY A 46 26.22 -2.83 11.01
CA GLY A 46 27.47 -3.54 10.78
C GLY A 46 27.33 -5.06 10.82
N ARG A 47 26.33 -5.62 10.15
CA ARG A 47 26.05 -7.08 10.08
C ARG A 47 25.67 -7.71 11.44
N GLY A 48 24.76 -7.05 12.14
CA GLY A 48 24.16 -7.60 13.36
C GLY A 48 24.82 -7.16 14.66
N GLN A 49 25.76 -6.23 14.63
CA GLN A 49 26.30 -5.61 15.83
C GLN A 49 25.27 -4.68 16.48
N ASP A 50 25.23 -4.60 17.80
CA ASP A 50 24.37 -3.67 18.50
C ASP A 50 24.69 -2.23 18.06
N ALA A 51 23.68 -1.49 17.68
CA ALA A 51 23.86 -0.11 17.23
C ALA A 51 24.06 0.89 18.39
N HIS A 52 23.85 0.45 19.64
CA HIS A 52 23.97 1.26 20.85
C HIS A 52 23.21 2.60 20.77
N THR A 53 21.97 2.53 20.32
CA THR A 53 21.16 3.73 20.08
C THR A 53 20.60 4.38 21.34
N ASP A 54 20.66 3.67 22.49
CA ASP A 54 20.11 4.10 23.79
C ASP A 54 18.65 4.55 23.71
N ARG A 55 17.90 4.03 22.74
CA ARG A 55 16.50 4.41 22.43
C ARG A 55 16.32 5.91 22.15
N LYS A 56 17.30 6.52 21.50
CA LYS A 56 17.30 7.95 21.12
C LYS A 56 17.47 8.10 19.62
N PHE A 57 16.93 9.17 19.07
CA PHE A 57 17.12 9.51 17.65
C PHE A 57 18.53 10.00 17.34
N GLY A 58 19.21 10.62 18.29
CA GLY A 58 20.55 11.14 18.08
C GLY A 58 20.61 12.25 17.02
N LEU A 59 19.58 13.06 16.92
CA LEU A 59 19.49 14.16 15.96
C LEU A 59 20.14 15.42 16.54
N SER A 60 20.94 16.12 15.72
CA SER A 60 21.33 17.49 15.96
C SER A 60 20.18 18.46 15.65
N ASP A 61 20.27 19.71 16.13
CA ASP A 61 19.28 20.74 15.79
C ASP A 61 19.19 20.96 14.27
N LYS A 62 20.32 20.86 13.57
CA LYS A 62 20.38 20.95 12.12
C LYS A 62 19.60 19.80 11.46
N ALA A 63 19.84 18.58 11.88
CA ALA A 63 19.15 17.40 11.38
C ALA A 63 17.62 17.47 11.63
N VAL A 64 17.20 17.96 12.79
CA VAL A 64 15.78 18.22 13.09
C VAL A 64 15.20 19.23 12.10
N MET A 65 15.94 20.30 11.80
CA MET A 65 15.48 21.32 10.85
C MET A 65 15.40 20.78 9.41
N GLU A 66 16.26 19.86 9.01
CA GLU A 66 16.20 19.22 7.69
C GLU A 66 14.97 18.30 7.57
N ILE A 67 14.67 17.52 8.60
CA ILE A 67 13.47 16.70 8.66
C ILE A 67 12.20 17.57 8.62
N LEU A 68 12.19 18.69 9.36
CA LEU A 68 11.08 19.62 9.34
C LEU A 68 10.91 20.29 7.97
N LYS A 69 11.99 20.65 7.29
CA LYS A 69 11.94 21.16 5.91
C LYS A 69 11.32 20.13 4.96
N LEU A 70 11.72 18.86 5.08
CA LEU A 70 11.11 17.79 4.29
C LEU A 70 9.60 17.69 4.57
N TYR A 71 9.21 17.74 5.84
CA TYR A 71 7.80 17.67 6.25
C TYR A 71 6.97 18.83 5.66
N LEU A 72 7.53 20.02 5.58
CA LEU A 72 6.85 21.24 5.08
C LEU A 72 7.00 21.43 3.57
N ALA A 73 7.85 20.70 2.90
CA ALA A 73 8.09 20.83 1.47
C ALA A 73 6.84 20.46 0.65
N THR A 74 6.72 21.03 -0.54
CA THR A 74 5.66 20.65 -1.47
C THR A 74 6.05 19.37 -2.22
N GLU A 75 5.04 18.62 -2.66
CA GLU A 75 5.28 17.43 -3.48
C GLU A 75 6.00 17.77 -4.79
N GLU A 76 5.73 18.95 -5.37
CA GLU A 76 6.39 19.42 -6.59
C GLU A 76 7.89 19.64 -6.39
N GLU A 77 8.29 20.24 -5.26
CA GLU A 77 9.72 20.39 -4.93
C GLU A 77 10.46 19.07 -4.77
N LEU A 78 9.75 18.03 -4.32
CA LEU A 78 10.32 16.74 -4.00
C LEU A 78 10.23 15.72 -5.15
N ALA A 79 9.43 15.98 -6.17
CA ALA A 79 9.03 15.01 -7.21
C ALA A 79 10.21 14.31 -7.92
N ASN A 80 11.36 15.00 -8.04
CA ASN A 80 12.54 14.47 -8.73
C ASN A 80 13.78 14.39 -7.80
N LYS A 81 13.57 14.43 -6.49
CA LYS A 81 14.67 14.37 -5.52
C LYS A 81 14.78 13.01 -4.87
N LYS A 82 16.00 12.58 -4.65
CA LYS A 82 16.35 11.46 -3.79
C LYS A 82 16.51 11.93 -2.35
N ILE A 83 16.49 11.01 -1.43
CA ILE A 83 16.75 11.27 -0.01
C ILE A 83 18.14 11.92 0.17
N THR A 84 19.16 11.42 -0.54
CA THR A 84 20.52 12.00 -0.54
C THR A 84 20.64 13.38 -1.18
N ASP A 85 19.67 13.82 -1.96
CA ASP A 85 19.65 15.17 -2.52
C ASP A 85 19.04 16.18 -1.54
N TYR A 86 18.43 15.66 -0.48
CA TYR A 86 17.68 16.46 0.50
C TYR A 86 18.31 16.47 1.89
N PHE A 87 18.84 15.34 2.34
CA PHE A 87 19.48 15.18 3.64
C PHE A 87 21.00 15.06 3.50
N ASP A 88 21.70 15.64 4.46
CA ASP A 88 23.13 15.42 4.63
C ASP A 88 23.45 14.26 5.59
N ASP A 89 24.73 14.05 5.82
CA ASP A 89 25.23 12.96 6.67
C ASP A 89 24.75 13.07 8.13
N GLU A 90 24.42 14.28 8.63
CA GLU A 90 23.90 14.43 10.00
C GLU A 90 22.55 13.72 10.19
N VAL A 91 21.70 13.71 9.17
CA VAL A 91 20.45 12.92 9.18
C VAL A 91 20.75 11.47 8.86
N LEU A 92 21.53 11.19 7.80
CA LEU A 92 21.72 9.85 7.25
C LEU A 92 22.55 8.94 8.16
N ASP A 93 23.40 9.48 9.02
CA ASP A 93 24.18 8.74 10.04
C ASP A 93 23.49 8.68 11.41
N SER A 94 22.34 9.34 11.55
CA SER A 94 21.62 9.39 12.82
C SER A 94 20.92 8.06 13.15
N ASN A 95 20.62 7.86 14.44
CA ASN A 95 19.77 6.74 14.86
C ASN A 95 18.34 6.87 14.33
N PHE A 96 17.84 8.10 14.10
CA PHE A 96 16.54 8.31 13.46
C PHE A 96 16.52 7.63 12.09
N TRP A 97 17.53 7.87 11.26
CA TRP A 97 17.60 7.25 9.94
C TRP A 97 17.74 5.73 10.02
N LEU A 98 18.52 5.22 10.98
CA LEU A 98 18.62 3.78 11.23
C LEU A 98 17.25 3.16 11.55
N TYR A 99 16.46 3.78 12.44
CA TYR A 99 15.11 3.32 12.76
C TYR A 99 14.18 3.43 11.57
N TRP A 100 14.21 4.57 10.88
CA TRP A 100 13.34 4.83 9.74
C TRP A 100 13.53 3.81 8.63
N ARG A 101 14.78 3.62 8.19
CA ARG A 101 15.09 2.67 7.12
C ARG A 101 14.83 1.22 7.52
N THR A 102 15.00 0.87 8.78
CA THR A 102 14.70 -0.48 9.30
C THR A 102 13.21 -0.73 9.33
N MET A 103 12.42 0.24 9.78
CA MET A 103 10.97 0.11 9.92
C MET A 103 10.25 0.09 8.58
N PHE A 104 10.64 0.97 7.67
CA PHE A 104 9.93 1.22 6.42
C PHE A 104 10.69 0.75 5.17
N ALA A 105 11.80 0.05 5.34
CA ALA A 105 12.66 -0.46 4.26
C ALA A 105 13.15 0.63 3.29
N PHE A 106 13.47 1.84 3.81
CA PHE A 106 14.03 2.91 3.00
C PHE A 106 15.53 2.72 2.74
N GLU A 107 15.96 3.20 1.59
CA GLU A 107 17.35 3.31 1.18
C GLU A 107 17.67 4.76 0.81
N ASN A 108 18.94 5.15 0.96
CA ASN A 108 19.39 6.54 0.74
C ASN A 108 19.07 7.08 -0.66
N TRP A 109 19.02 6.21 -1.67
CA TRP A 109 18.77 6.56 -3.07
C TRP A 109 17.28 6.67 -3.43
N GLN A 110 16.38 6.31 -2.53
CA GLN A 110 14.94 6.36 -2.79
C GLN A 110 14.40 7.79 -2.81
N SER A 111 13.13 7.92 -3.19
CA SER A 111 12.46 9.18 -3.39
C SER A 111 12.27 9.97 -2.09
N ALA A 112 12.67 11.24 -2.08
CA ALA A 112 12.37 12.16 -0.99
C ALA A 112 10.86 12.44 -0.88
N LEU A 113 10.12 12.44 -2.00
CA LEU A 113 8.66 12.57 -2.02
C LEU A 113 7.98 11.40 -1.31
N GLU A 114 8.46 10.19 -1.53
CA GLU A 114 7.90 9.01 -0.87
C GLU A 114 8.14 9.11 0.65
N MET A 115 9.34 9.46 1.08
CA MET A 115 9.64 9.67 2.50
C MET A 115 8.76 10.77 3.12
N HIS A 116 8.54 11.88 2.42
CA HIS A 116 7.63 12.94 2.85
C HIS A 116 6.22 12.40 3.12
N ARG A 117 5.65 11.62 2.19
CA ARG A 117 4.33 11.01 2.35
C ARG A 117 4.29 10.03 3.53
N TYR A 118 5.34 9.25 3.74
CA TYR A 118 5.45 8.35 4.89
C TYR A 118 5.55 9.12 6.21
N ILE A 119 6.31 10.20 6.28
CA ILE A 119 6.37 11.04 7.50
C ILE A 119 4.99 11.61 7.81
N HIS A 120 4.27 12.15 6.82
CA HIS A 120 2.92 12.65 7.01
C HIS A 120 1.96 11.55 7.50
N ARG A 121 2.07 10.35 6.96
CA ARG A 121 1.24 9.20 7.34
C ARG A 121 1.52 8.70 8.75
N PHE A 122 2.78 8.70 9.17
CA PHE A 122 3.22 8.09 10.41
C PHE A 122 3.69 9.09 11.47
N ILE A 123 3.43 10.38 11.31
CA ILE A 123 3.89 11.43 12.24
C ILE A 123 3.51 11.15 13.70
N HIS A 124 2.33 10.62 13.93
CA HIS A 124 1.80 10.29 15.26
C HIS A 124 2.52 9.10 15.92
N HIS A 125 3.29 8.31 15.16
CA HIS A 125 4.05 7.17 15.66
C HIS A 125 5.55 7.42 15.78
N ILE A 126 6.06 8.54 15.27
CA ILE A 126 7.51 8.82 15.22
C ILE A 126 8.13 8.72 16.62
N GLY A 127 7.49 9.26 17.64
CA GLY A 127 7.99 9.22 19.02
C GLY A 127 8.19 7.81 19.59
N GLY A 128 7.47 6.82 19.09
CA GLY A 128 7.57 5.43 19.51
C GLY A 128 8.52 4.55 18.66
N LEU A 129 9.21 5.10 17.68
CA LEU A 129 10.16 4.34 16.87
C LEU A 129 11.39 3.85 17.64
N PRO A 130 11.99 4.63 18.57
CA PRO A 130 13.20 4.22 19.25
C PRO A 130 13.09 2.99 20.15
N ASP A 131 11.88 2.70 20.65
CA ASP A 131 11.60 1.55 21.51
C ASP A 131 10.53 0.61 20.93
N PHE A 132 10.08 0.91 19.71
CA PHE A 132 8.99 0.20 19.02
C PHE A 132 7.63 0.20 19.75
N SER A 133 7.44 1.10 20.71
CA SER A 133 6.17 1.23 21.43
C SER A 133 5.02 1.68 20.55
N ALA A 134 5.31 2.25 19.39
CA ALA A 134 4.32 2.60 18.37
C ALA A 134 3.74 1.39 17.65
N LEU A 135 4.42 0.24 17.69
CA LEU A 135 3.95 -0.97 17.01
C LEU A 135 2.85 -1.67 17.81
N ARG A 136 1.95 -2.25 17.06
CA ARG A 136 0.92 -3.15 17.57
C ARG A 136 1.00 -4.45 16.80
N PHE A 137 0.66 -5.53 17.47
CA PHE A 137 0.88 -6.87 16.96
C PHE A 137 -0.43 -7.66 16.97
N THR A 138 -0.55 -8.58 16.04
CA THR A 138 -1.50 -9.68 16.08
C THR A 138 -0.88 -10.85 16.86
N ARG A 139 -1.70 -11.73 17.42
CA ARG A 139 -1.21 -12.87 18.22
C ARG A 139 -0.41 -13.85 17.39
N TYR A 140 -0.89 -14.13 16.21
CA TYR A 140 -0.22 -14.98 15.22
C TYR A 140 0.25 -14.12 14.06
N ASN A 141 0.80 -14.72 13.03
CA ASN A 141 1.10 -14.02 11.78
C ASN A 141 -0.18 -13.42 11.17
N GLN A 142 -0.01 -12.55 10.19
CA GLN A 142 -1.15 -11.84 9.59
C GLN A 142 -2.12 -12.77 8.86
N TYR A 143 -1.64 -13.92 8.37
CA TYR A 143 -2.53 -14.87 7.69
C TYR A 143 -3.56 -15.45 8.65
N GLU A 144 -3.11 -16.04 9.77
CA GLU A 144 -4.01 -16.65 10.74
C GLU A 144 -4.83 -15.61 11.50
N SER A 145 -4.23 -14.47 11.84
CA SER A 145 -4.92 -13.49 12.67
C SER A 145 -5.91 -12.61 11.90
N MET A 146 -5.68 -12.36 10.61
CA MET A 146 -6.45 -11.38 9.85
C MET A 146 -7.04 -11.97 8.57
N ILE A 147 -6.22 -12.60 7.72
CA ILE A 147 -6.67 -13.04 6.40
C ILE A 147 -7.63 -14.22 6.50
N LEU A 148 -7.29 -15.23 7.28
CA LEU A 148 -8.11 -16.43 7.43
C LEU A 148 -9.49 -16.14 8.04
N PRO A 149 -9.62 -15.35 9.14
CA PRO A 149 -10.91 -14.92 9.65
C PRO A 149 -11.75 -14.18 8.61
N LEU A 150 -11.15 -13.24 7.87
CA LEU A 150 -11.83 -12.49 6.81
C LEU A 150 -12.30 -13.41 5.68
N VAL A 151 -11.46 -14.34 5.22
CA VAL A 151 -11.84 -15.32 4.19
C VAL A 151 -13.00 -16.19 4.66
N ASN A 152 -12.98 -16.64 5.92
CA ASN A 152 -14.06 -17.44 6.48
C ASN A 152 -15.37 -16.64 6.56
N TYR A 153 -15.29 -15.40 7.03
CA TYR A 153 -16.42 -14.47 7.07
C TYR A 153 -17.02 -14.24 5.69
N LEU A 154 -16.20 -13.94 4.70
CA LEU A 154 -16.65 -13.71 3.32
C LEU A 154 -17.30 -14.96 2.70
N LYS A 155 -16.73 -16.15 2.94
CA LYS A 155 -17.33 -17.42 2.50
C LYS A 155 -18.70 -17.68 3.13
N ALA A 156 -18.84 -17.38 4.43
CA ALA A 156 -20.12 -17.49 5.13
C ALA A 156 -21.18 -16.53 4.56
N HIS A 157 -20.75 -15.43 3.93
CA HIS A 157 -21.64 -14.47 3.27
C HIS A 157 -21.75 -14.69 1.74
N GLY A 158 -21.36 -15.86 1.24
CA GLY A 158 -21.58 -16.25 -0.16
C GLY A 158 -20.52 -15.81 -1.15
N VAL A 159 -19.40 -15.23 -0.70
CA VAL A 159 -18.29 -14.86 -1.59
C VAL A 159 -17.59 -16.12 -2.09
N GLN A 160 -17.39 -16.21 -3.40
CA GLN A 160 -16.71 -17.31 -4.06
C GLN A 160 -15.24 -16.97 -4.32
N PHE A 161 -14.36 -17.89 -3.97
CA PHE A 161 -12.93 -17.79 -4.19
C PHE A 161 -12.48 -18.78 -5.26
N HIS A 162 -12.09 -18.26 -6.41
CA HIS A 162 -11.59 -19.05 -7.54
C HIS A 162 -10.07 -19.13 -7.48
N MET A 163 -9.56 -20.07 -6.69
CA MET A 163 -8.12 -20.32 -6.55
C MET A 163 -7.55 -21.00 -7.80
N GLN A 164 -6.26 -20.83 -8.05
CA GLN A 164 -5.57 -21.37 -9.24
C GLN A 164 -6.22 -20.91 -10.56
N THR A 165 -6.71 -19.68 -10.55
CA THR A 165 -7.29 -19.03 -11.71
C THR A 165 -6.50 -17.79 -12.03
N SER A 166 -6.00 -17.70 -13.25
CA SER A 166 -5.35 -16.49 -13.78
C SER A 166 -6.43 -15.61 -14.41
N VAL A 167 -6.36 -14.30 -14.17
CA VAL A 167 -7.10 -13.31 -14.97
C VAL A 167 -6.12 -12.80 -16.02
N ASP A 168 -6.30 -13.28 -17.24
CA ASP A 168 -5.36 -13.02 -18.33
C ASP A 168 -5.64 -11.68 -18.99
N ASP A 169 -6.91 -11.27 -19.07
CA ASP A 169 -7.27 -9.98 -19.64
C ASP A 169 -8.59 -9.45 -19.08
N VAL A 170 -8.74 -8.13 -19.14
CA VAL A 170 -10.01 -7.43 -18.92
C VAL A 170 -10.21 -6.52 -20.12
N THR A 171 -11.26 -6.78 -20.90
CA THR A 171 -11.57 -5.95 -22.05
C THR A 171 -12.45 -4.77 -21.66
N PHE A 172 -12.24 -3.65 -22.32
CA PHE A 172 -12.96 -2.41 -22.06
C PHE A 172 -13.56 -1.82 -23.32
N GLU A 173 -14.72 -1.22 -23.15
CA GLU A 173 -15.23 -0.23 -24.07
C GLU A 173 -14.88 1.16 -23.53
N VAL A 174 -14.20 1.96 -24.32
CA VAL A 174 -13.83 3.33 -23.99
C VAL A 174 -14.62 4.28 -24.90
N SER A 175 -15.39 5.17 -24.30
CA SER A 175 -16.17 6.18 -25.01
C SER A 175 -15.90 7.55 -24.47
N GLU A 176 -16.04 8.58 -25.32
CA GLU A 176 -16.00 9.95 -24.85
C GLU A 176 -17.08 10.17 -23.80
N HIS A 177 -16.67 10.74 -22.67
CA HIS A 177 -17.60 11.14 -21.64
C HIS A 177 -17.93 12.61 -21.83
N GLU A 178 -19.19 12.94 -22.06
CA GLU A 178 -19.65 14.32 -22.03
C GLU A 178 -19.37 14.87 -20.62
N MET A 179 -18.34 15.68 -20.53
CA MET A 179 -18.05 16.42 -19.31
C MET A 179 -19.15 17.43 -19.10
N GLY A 180 -19.90 17.29 -18.02
CA GLY A 180 -20.72 18.37 -17.52
C GLY A 180 -19.87 19.64 -17.32
N PRO A 181 -20.48 20.83 -17.24
CA PRO A 181 -19.75 22.11 -17.16
C PRO A 181 -18.64 22.01 -16.12
N LYS A 182 -17.42 22.43 -16.50
CA LYS A 182 -16.26 22.50 -15.59
C LYS A 182 -16.71 23.29 -14.35
N ARG A 183 -16.83 22.61 -13.22
CA ARG A 183 -16.92 23.30 -11.95
C ARG A 183 -15.52 23.76 -11.60
N GLU A 184 -15.30 25.05 -11.50
CA GLU A 184 -14.11 25.58 -10.86
C GLU A 184 -14.17 25.16 -9.39
N TYR A 185 -13.27 24.27 -9.01
CA TYR A 185 -13.08 23.91 -7.61
C TYR A 185 -12.23 25.03 -6.97
N THR A 186 -12.88 26.03 -6.42
CA THR A 186 -12.28 26.79 -5.33
C THR A 186 -12.08 25.84 -4.15
N HIS A 187 -11.06 26.04 -3.34
CA HIS A 187 -10.80 25.30 -2.11
C HIS A 187 -12.09 25.15 -1.30
N VAL A 188 -12.77 24.01 -1.48
CA VAL A 188 -13.98 23.71 -0.71
C VAL A 188 -13.46 23.09 0.58
N ALA A 189 -13.83 23.66 1.70
CA ALA A 189 -13.48 23.12 2.99
C ALA A 189 -14.00 21.66 3.09
N MET A 190 -13.28 20.79 3.77
CA MET A 190 -13.67 19.38 3.95
C MET A 190 -15.11 19.25 4.46
N ASP A 191 -15.55 20.19 5.29
CA ASP A 191 -16.91 20.25 5.82
C ASP A 191 -18.00 20.44 4.76
N GLU A 192 -17.71 21.17 3.67
CA GLU A 192 -18.64 21.33 2.55
C GLU A 192 -18.69 20.07 1.69
N ILE A 193 -17.56 19.37 1.54
CA ILE A 193 -17.50 18.08 0.87
C ILE A 193 -18.33 17.04 1.62
N MET A 194 -18.20 17.01 2.94
CA MET A 194 -18.96 16.09 3.81
C MET A 194 -20.46 16.42 3.83
N ARG A 195 -20.83 17.69 3.80
CA ARG A 195 -22.24 18.12 3.68
C ARG A 195 -22.84 17.74 2.32
N ALA A 196 -22.14 18.04 1.23
CA ALA A 196 -22.58 17.68 -0.12
C ALA A 196 -22.78 16.18 -0.28
N GLN A 197 -21.93 15.38 0.37
CA GLN A 197 -22.05 13.93 0.42
C GLN A 197 -23.29 13.48 1.23
N ALA A 198 -23.53 14.09 2.38
CA ALA A 198 -24.67 13.76 3.25
C ALA A 198 -26.01 14.16 2.59
N GLU A 199 -26.04 15.28 1.87
CA GLU A 199 -27.26 15.80 1.24
C GLU A 199 -27.60 15.14 -0.10
N ASN A 200 -26.60 14.74 -0.89
CA ASN A 200 -26.80 14.30 -2.27
C ASN A 200 -26.33 12.85 -2.55
N GLY A 201 -25.74 12.16 -1.58
CA GLY A 201 -25.23 10.78 -1.75
C GLY A 201 -24.10 10.62 -2.79
N ALA A 202 -23.53 11.73 -3.28
CA ALA A 202 -22.54 11.72 -4.34
C ALA A 202 -21.25 12.41 -3.89
N PHE A 203 -20.12 11.76 -4.07
CA PHE A 203 -18.83 12.41 -3.97
C PHE A 203 -18.67 13.47 -5.07
N PRO A 204 -18.08 14.65 -4.75
CA PRO A 204 -17.69 15.58 -5.78
C PRO A 204 -16.75 14.86 -6.77
N ARG A 205 -17.03 14.99 -8.05
CA ARG A 205 -16.22 14.34 -9.08
C ARG A 205 -14.79 14.84 -8.98
N ASN A 206 -13.84 13.90 -8.93
CA ASN A 206 -12.42 14.21 -8.99
C ASN A 206 -12.14 15.07 -10.25
N PRO A 207 -11.59 16.30 -10.12
CA PRO A 207 -11.26 17.13 -11.27
C PRO A 207 -10.20 16.49 -12.20
N TYR A 208 -9.49 15.49 -11.69
CA TYR A 208 -8.54 14.65 -12.45
C TYR A 208 -9.19 13.39 -13.06
N SER A 209 -10.52 13.24 -12.97
CA SER A 209 -11.20 12.13 -13.64
C SER A 209 -10.96 12.23 -15.15
N THR A 210 -10.52 11.14 -15.73
CA THR A 210 -10.30 11.05 -17.18
C THR A 210 -11.59 11.39 -17.92
N PRO A 211 -11.53 12.12 -19.03
CA PRO A 211 -12.73 12.51 -19.79
C PRO A 211 -13.48 11.33 -20.38
N ASN A 212 -12.85 10.16 -20.48
CA ASN A 212 -13.39 8.99 -21.13
C ASN A 212 -14.10 8.07 -20.13
N LYS A 213 -15.31 7.63 -20.48
CA LYS A 213 -16.03 6.57 -19.78
C LYS A 213 -15.39 5.23 -20.14
N LYS A 214 -15.03 4.44 -19.14
CA LYS A 214 -14.43 3.12 -19.28
C LYS A 214 -15.38 2.08 -18.69
N VAL A 215 -15.83 1.15 -19.51
CA VAL A 215 -16.74 0.09 -19.09
C VAL A 215 -16.06 -1.24 -19.34
N ALA A 216 -15.85 -2.02 -18.28
CA ALA A 216 -15.36 -3.40 -18.41
C ALA A 216 -16.45 -4.26 -19.08
N LYS A 217 -16.07 -5.03 -20.08
CA LYS A 217 -16.99 -5.86 -20.88
C LYS A 217 -16.82 -7.34 -20.64
N THR A 218 -15.58 -7.80 -20.55
CA THR A 218 -15.31 -9.22 -20.34
C THR A 218 -14.11 -9.42 -19.43
N LEU A 219 -14.10 -10.55 -18.75
CA LEU A 219 -12.91 -11.11 -18.10
C LEU A 219 -12.48 -12.35 -18.87
N VAL A 220 -11.22 -12.43 -19.25
CA VAL A 220 -10.61 -13.64 -19.79
C VAL A 220 -9.84 -14.30 -18.66
N ILE A 221 -10.25 -15.50 -18.30
CA ILE A 221 -9.68 -16.27 -17.19
C ILE A 221 -9.16 -17.62 -17.67
N THR A 222 -8.07 -18.09 -17.07
CA THR A 222 -7.55 -19.45 -17.30
C THR A 222 -7.49 -20.23 -15.99
N ASP A 223 -8.12 -21.39 -15.97
CA ASP A 223 -7.96 -22.37 -14.90
C ASP A 223 -6.58 -23.02 -15.03
N LEU A 224 -5.71 -22.78 -14.06
CA LEU A 224 -4.32 -23.26 -14.07
C LEU A 224 -4.19 -24.77 -13.81
N LYS A 225 -5.28 -25.48 -13.44
CA LYS A 225 -5.27 -26.92 -13.25
C LYS A 225 -5.33 -27.68 -14.56
N ASN A 226 -6.14 -27.19 -15.49
CA ASN A 226 -6.42 -27.85 -16.76
C ASN A 226 -6.05 -27.00 -17.99
N ASN A 227 -5.60 -25.76 -17.79
CA ASN A 227 -5.32 -24.77 -18.83
C ASN A 227 -6.53 -24.42 -19.70
N GLU A 228 -7.76 -24.55 -19.16
CA GLU A 228 -8.94 -24.10 -19.86
C GLU A 228 -9.14 -22.60 -19.71
N THR A 229 -9.25 -21.92 -20.86
CA THR A 229 -9.55 -20.49 -20.89
C THR A 229 -11.05 -20.27 -21.08
N LYS A 230 -11.62 -19.34 -20.32
CA LYS A 230 -13.02 -18.94 -20.38
C LYS A 230 -13.15 -17.42 -20.43
N THR A 231 -14.18 -16.97 -21.14
CA THR A 231 -14.58 -15.56 -21.13
C THR A 231 -15.84 -15.40 -20.30
N ILE A 232 -15.82 -14.45 -19.38
CA ILE A 232 -16.97 -14.07 -18.58
C ILE A 232 -17.47 -12.73 -19.10
N GLU A 233 -18.70 -12.70 -19.57
CA GLU A 233 -19.37 -11.47 -19.99
C GLU A 233 -19.80 -10.67 -18.76
N LEU A 234 -19.60 -9.35 -18.81
CA LEU A 234 -19.97 -8.42 -17.76
C LEU A 234 -21.16 -7.58 -18.18
N SER A 235 -22.04 -7.33 -17.23
CA SER A 235 -23.21 -6.47 -17.38
C SER A 235 -22.93 -5.07 -16.84
N GLU A 236 -23.86 -4.16 -17.02
CA GLU A 236 -23.80 -2.78 -16.48
C GLU A 236 -23.84 -2.72 -14.94
N ASN A 237 -24.27 -3.81 -14.30
CA ASN A 237 -24.39 -3.91 -12.85
C ASN A 237 -23.17 -4.57 -12.19
N ASP A 238 -22.18 -5.00 -12.99
CA ASP A 238 -20.98 -5.63 -12.49
C ASP A 238 -19.90 -4.60 -12.18
N PHE A 239 -19.19 -4.81 -11.07
CA PHE A 239 -18.02 -4.03 -10.69
C PHE A 239 -16.77 -4.91 -10.76
N VAL A 240 -15.72 -4.40 -11.38
CA VAL A 240 -14.42 -5.08 -11.46
C VAL A 240 -13.37 -4.29 -10.70
N PHE A 241 -12.78 -4.92 -9.68
CA PHE A 241 -11.66 -4.37 -8.92
C PHE A 241 -10.38 -5.11 -9.29
N ILE A 242 -9.38 -4.40 -9.79
CA ILE A 242 -8.11 -4.95 -10.24
C ILE A 242 -7.03 -4.48 -9.26
N THR A 243 -6.42 -5.40 -8.52
CA THR A 243 -5.45 -5.11 -7.46
C THR A 243 -4.09 -5.77 -7.66
N ASN A 244 -3.87 -6.41 -8.80
CA ASN A 244 -2.63 -7.08 -9.15
C ASN A 244 -1.54 -6.09 -9.64
N GLY A 245 -0.29 -6.56 -9.73
CA GLY A 245 0.85 -5.76 -10.19
C GLY A 245 1.58 -5.06 -9.04
N GLY A 246 1.81 -5.72 -7.93
CA GLY A 246 2.63 -5.21 -6.82
C GLY A 246 4.10 -5.56 -6.95
N LEU A 247 4.94 -4.96 -6.09
CA LEU A 247 6.38 -5.24 -6.02
C LEU A 247 6.69 -6.72 -5.77
N VAL A 248 5.83 -7.41 -5.01
CA VAL A 248 6.01 -8.81 -4.61
C VAL A 248 5.86 -9.77 -5.79
N GLU A 249 5.19 -9.37 -6.84
CA GLU A 249 4.88 -10.23 -7.98
C GLU A 249 6.13 -10.73 -8.72
N SER A 250 7.15 -9.89 -8.81
CA SER A 250 8.42 -10.23 -9.46
C SER A 250 9.49 -10.72 -8.49
N THR A 251 9.11 -11.02 -7.25
CA THR A 251 10.02 -11.52 -6.23
C THR A 251 10.61 -12.86 -6.64
N THR A 252 11.91 -13.00 -6.46
CA THR A 252 12.61 -14.29 -6.50
C THR A 252 12.88 -14.74 -5.08
N GLU A 253 12.66 -16.01 -4.83
CA GLU A 253 12.86 -16.59 -3.50
C GLU A 253 14.20 -17.31 -3.41
N GLY A 254 14.88 -17.13 -2.29
CA GLY A 254 16.01 -17.94 -1.88
C GLY A 254 15.58 -19.05 -0.93
N ASN A 255 16.55 -19.87 -0.52
CA ASN A 255 16.38 -20.85 0.53
C ASN A 255 17.62 -20.90 1.43
N GLN A 256 17.64 -21.81 2.40
CA GLN A 256 18.73 -21.94 3.36
C GLN A 256 20.13 -22.03 2.72
N ASN A 257 20.24 -22.62 1.54
CA ASN A 257 21.50 -22.90 0.88
C ASN A 257 21.72 -22.12 -0.42
N THR A 258 20.71 -21.39 -0.87
CA THR A 258 20.74 -20.70 -2.16
C THR A 258 20.22 -19.29 -1.98
N PRO A 259 21.06 -18.25 -2.18
CA PRO A 259 20.59 -16.87 -2.16
C PRO A 259 19.54 -16.63 -3.24
N ALA A 260 18.60 -15.74 -2.96
CA ALA A 260 17.66 -15.27 -3.98
C ALA A 260 18.44 -14.63 -5.14
N GLY A 261 18.18 -15.07 -6.35
CA GLY A 261 18.72 -14.46 -7.56
C GLY A 261 17.97 -13.16 -7.90
N PHE A 262 18.61 -12.30 -8.68
CA PHE A 262 17.96 -11.15 -9.27
C PHE A 262 17.44 -11.48 -10.66
N ASN A 263 16.14 -11.31 -10.88
CA ASN A 263 15.53 -11.49 -12.19
C ASN A 263 14.93 -10.16 -12.68
N PRO A 264 15.59 -9.47 -13.63
CA PRO A 264 15.08 -8.22 -14.17
C PRO A 264 13.93 -8.40 -15.17
N ALA A 265 13.67 -9.64 -15.60
CA ALA A 265 12.64 -9.91 -16.59
C ALA A 265 11.24 -9.90 -15.96
N LEU A 266 10.33 -9.16 -16.57
CA LEU A 266 8.93 -9.18 -16.24
C LEU A 266 8.36 -10.58 -16.54
N LYS A 267 7.67 -11.18 -15.57
CA LYS A 267 7.00 -12.47 -15.78
C LYS A 267 5.90 -12.33 -16.82
N LYS A 268 5.93 -13.17 -17.85
CA LYS A 268 4.84 -13.25 -18.83
C LYS A 268 3.55 -13.70 -18.11
N GLY A 269 2.44 -13.05 -18.42
CA GLY A 269 1.16 -13.33 -17.75
C GLY A 269 1.06 -12.79 -16.32
N SER A 270 1.99 -11.93 -15.92
CA SER A 270 1.97 -11.26 -14.62
C SER A 270 0.90 -10.16 -14.55
N GLY A 271 0.62 -9.64 -13.37
CA GLY A 271 -0.28 -8.50 -13.20
C GLY A 271 0.17 -7.26 -13.95
N TRP A 272 1.49 -7.01 -14.05
CA TRP A 272 2.05 -5.93 -14.87
C TRP A 272 1.81 -6.15 -16.36
N ASP A 273 1.84 -7.39 -16.82
CA ASP A 273 1.51 -7.74 -18.20
C ASP A 273 0.02 -7.44 -18.49
N THR A 274 -0.86 -7.72 -17.56
CA THR A 274 -2.29 -7.34 -17.63
C THR A 274 -2.45 -5.82 -17.70
N TRP A 275 -1.74 -5.06 -16.84
CA TRP A 275 -1.78 -3.60 -16.89
C TRP A 275 -1.25 -3.03 -18.19
N ASN A 276 -0.22 -3.63 -18.79
CA ASN A 276 0.29 -3.23 -20.10
C ASN A 276 -0.76 -3.44 -21.20
N ARG A 277 -1.50 -4.55 -21.17
CA ARG A 277 -2.60 -4.79 -22.12
C ARG A 277 -3.72 -3.77 -21.95
N ILE A 278 -4.15 -3.52 -20.73
CA ILE A 278 -5.18 -2.52 -20.41
C ILE A 278 -4.75 -1.13 -20.90
N ALA A 279 -3.52 -0.72 -20.61
CA ALA A 279 -2.99 0.59 -21.04
C ALA A 279 -2.83 0.71 -22.56
N ALA A 280 -2.65 -0.40 -23.28
CA ALA A 280 -2.57 -0.42 -24.72
C ALA A 280 -3.93 -0.15 -25.40
N VAL A 281 -5.05 -0.35 -24.69
CA VAL A 281 -6.40 -0.06 -25.21
C VAL A 281 -6.62 1.45 -25.31
N ASP A 282 -6.24 2.19 -24.25
CA ASP A 282 -6.39 3.65 -24.22
C ASP A 282 -5.36 4.25 -23.25
N PRO A 283 -4.62 5.32 -23.65
CA PRO A 283 -3.60 5.95 -22.81
C PRO A 283 -4.13 6.50 -21.49
N SER A 284 -5.42 6.76 -21.39
CA SER A 284 -6.06 7.26 -20.15
C SER A 284 -6.13 6.21 -19.03
N PHE A 285 -5.79 4.94 -19.28
CA PHE A 285 -5.60 3.92 -18.26
C PHE A 285 -4.29 4.07 -17.49
N GLY A 286 -3.39 4.92 -17.94
CA GLY A 286 -2.12 5.21 -17.27
C GLY A 286 -0.90 4.71 -18.05
N HIS A 287 0.24 4.74 -17.35
CA HIS A 287 1.54 4.46 -17.96
C HIS A 287 2.31 3.41 -17.13
N PRO A 288 1.95 2.12 -17.21
CA PRO A 288 2.59 1.06 -16.42
C PRO A 288 4.11 1.02 -16.59
N GLN A 289 4.61 1.36 -17.78
CA GLN A 289 6.03 1.40 -18.09
C GLN A 289 6.85 2.31 -17.17
N LYS A 290 6.24 3.35 -16.57
CA LYS A 290 6.90 4.22 -15.59
C LYS A 290 7.25 3.50 -14.28
N PHE A 291 6.59 2.40 -14.00
CA PHE A 291 6.78 1.62 -12.78
C PHE A 291 7.63 0.37 -12.97
N ILE A 292 7.69 -0.17 -14.19
CA ILE A 292 8.28 -1.47 -14.48
C ILE A 292 9.51 -1.42 -15.39
N TYR A 293 9.93 -0.23 -15.84
CA TYR A 293 11.00 -0.12 -16.85
C TYR A 293 12.40 -0.39 -16.27
N ASP A 294 12.59 -0.16 -14.98
CA ASP A 294 13.88 -0.38 -14.32
C ASP A 294 13.69 -1.11 -12.98
N PRO A 295 13.85 -2.43 -12.94
CA PRO A 295 13.71 -3.22 -11.74
C PRO A 295 14.79 -2.92 -10.68
N ASN A 296 15.88 -2.22 -11.02
CA ASN A 296 16.88 -1.79 -10.05
C ASN A 296 16.39 -0.65 -9.16
N LEU A 297 15.31 0.04 -9.55
CA LEU A 297 14.69 1.10 -8.75
C LEU A 297 13.62 0.57 -7.79
N THR A 298 13.36 -0.73 -7.81
CA THR A 298 12.41 -1.40 -6.89
C THR A 298 13.15 -2.49 -6.11
N LYS A 299 13.03 -2.45 -4.79
CA LYS A 299 13.56 -3.49 -3.91
C LYS A 299 12.44 -4.05 -3.04
#